data_0af250748bfa6f030a685b2491947891
#
_entry.id   0af250748bfa6f030a685b2491947891
#
_cell.length_a   1.000
_cell.length_b   1.000
_cell.length_c   1.000
_cell.angle_alpha   90.00
_cell.angle_beta   90.00
_cell.angle_gamma   90.00
#
_symmetry.space_group_name_H-M   'P 1'
#
loop_
_entity.id
_entity.type
_entity.pdbx_description
1 polymer ?
#
loop_
_entity_poly.entity_id
_entity_poly.type
_entity_poly.pdbx_seq_one_letter_code
_entity_poly.pdbx_strand_id
1 'polypeptide(L)'
;SELPPAVRCDLPDWLYARLEAQFGADEVVSLAQALNQPAPLDLRVNPLRGGRDEVLAKLLAGGLAATACPYSPLGIRLAGKPALAKHPLFVDGSIEVQDEGSQLLGFLLQPRRGQMVADFCAGAGGKTLLLGALMRSQGRLYAFDVAERRLAKLKPRLARSGLSNVYPVRIDSERDPRVGEAITAIRTGL
;
A
#
# COMPACT_ATOMS: atom_id res chain seq x y z
N SER A 1 -41.49 3.49 9.66
CA SER A 1 -40.59 3.76 10.75
C SER A 1 -39.19 3.98 10.15
N GLU A 2 -38.57 5.11 10.46
CA GLU A 2 -37.19 5.33 10.06
C GLU A 2 -36.25 4.33 10.76
N LEU A 3 -35.31 3.80 10.01
CA LEU A 3 -34.29 2.91 10.55
C LEU A 3 -33.43 3.66 11.58
N PRO A 4 -32.93 2.98 12.63
CA PRO A 4 -31.99 3.57 13.58
C PRO A 4 -30.77 4.19 12.85
N PRO A 5 -30.19 5.30 13.37
CA PRO A 5 -29.09 6.00 12.70
C PRO A 5 -27.89 5.11 12.38
N ALA A 6 -27.48 4.24 13.28
CA ALA A 6 -26.39 3.30 13.06
C ALA A 6 -26.65 2.34 11.89
N VAL A 7 -27.89 1.84 11.79
CA VAL A 7 -28.33 0.97 10.68
C VAL A 7 -28.33 1.73 9.34
N ARG A 8 -28.77 2.99 9.35
CA ARG A 8 -28.74 3.86 8.13
C ARG A 8 -27.31 4.11 7.66
N CYS A 9 -26.35 4.12 8.57
CA CYS A 9 -24.93 4.33 8.30
C CYS A 9 -24.17 3.02 7.99
N ASP A 10 -24.85 1.85 8.08
CA ASP A 10 -24.22 0.53 7.95
C ASP A 10 -23.05 0.35 8.94
N LEU A 11 -23.22 0.86 10.17
CA LEU A 11 -22.25 0.81 11.24
C LEU A 11 -22.81 0.03 12.44
N PRO A 12 -21.96 -0.72 13.18
CA PRO A 12 -22.34 -1.26 14.49
C PRO A 12 -22.64 -0.13 15.47
N ASP A 13 -23.61 -0.31 16.37
CA ASP A 13 -24.04 0.73 17.33
C ASP A 13 -22.88 1.32 18.15
N TRP A 14 -21.96 0.48 18.62
CA TRP A 14 -20.81 0.93 19.39
C TRP A 14 -19.86 1.84 18.61
N LEU A 15 -19.71 1.59 17.29
CA LEU A 15 -18.86 2.40 16.44
C LEU A 15 -19.54 3.70 16.07
N TYR A 16 -20.85 3.64 15.73
CA TYR A 16 -21.66 4.83 15.49
C TYR A 16 -21.60 5.80 16.68
N ALA A 17 -21.86 5.31 17.89
CA ALA A 17 -21.83 6.14 19.09
C ALA A 17 -20.46 6.82 19.34
N ARG A 18 -19.35 6.12 19.07
CA ARG A 18 -18.00 6.71 19.19
C ARG A 18 -17.72 7.78 18.15
N LEU A 19 -18.12 7.53 16.92
CA LEU A 19 -17.93 8.49 15.82
C LEU A 19 -18.84 9.71 16.04
N GLU A 20 -20.08 9.51 16.47
CA GLU A 20 -21.01 10.60 16.78
C GLU A 20 -20.48 11.49 17.91
N ALA A 21 -19.93 10.90 18.97
CA ALA A 21 -19.31 11.65 20.06
C ALA A 21 -18.09 12.47 19.63
N GLN A 22 -17.37 12.01 18.60
CA GLN A 22 -16.15 12.67 18.09
C GLN A 22 -16.45 13.71 17.01
N PHE A 23 -17.37 13.46 16.10
CA PHE A 23 -17.60 14.25 14.90
C PHE A 23 -18.98 14.92 14.83
N GLY A 24 -19.95 14.47 15.65
CA GLY A 24 -21.35 14.88 15.55
C GLY A 24 -22.16 14.03 14.55
N ALA A 25 -23.48 14.01 14.72
CA ALA A 25 -24.38 13.14 13.98
C ALA A 25 -24.34 13.35 12.44
N ASP A 26 -24.34 14.61 12.00
CA ASP A 26 -24.37 14.94 10.56
C ASP A 26 -23.06 14.53 9.86
N GLU A 27 -21.93 14.71 10.53
CA GLU A 27 -20.63 14.32 9.97
C GLU A 27 -20.47 12.80 9.91
N VAL A 28 -21.01 12.05 10.89
CA VAL A 28 -21.02 10.58 10.85
C VAL A 28 -21.81 10.06 9.66
N VAL A 29 -22.94 10.68 9.34
CA VAL A 29 -23.74 10.30 8.15
C VAL A 29 -22.92 10.55 6.88
N SER A 30 -22.30 11.71 6.74
CA SER A 30 -21.44 12.07 5.62
C SER A 30 -20.25 11.10 5.48
N LEU A 31 -19.61 10.77 6.58
CA LEU A 31 -18.50 9.80 6.66
C LEU A 31 -18.96 8.40 6.22
N ALA A 32 -20.09 7.93 6.73
CA ALA A 32 -20.65 6.63 6.38
C ALA A 32 -20.98 6.55 4.87
N GLN A 33 -21.58 7.60 4.32
CA GLN A 33 -21.85 7.69 2.88
C GLN A 33 -20.56 7.64 2.05
N ALA A 34 -19.51 8.33 2.49
CA ALA A 34 -18.21 8.30 1.82
C ALA A 34 -17.56 6.92 1.90
N LEU A 35 -17.60 6.24 3.06
CA LEU A 35 -17.06 4.89 3.25
C LEU A 35 -17.77 3.82 2.43
N ASN A 36 -19.07 4.01 2.17
CA ASN A 36 -19.88 3.09 1.38
C ASN A 36 -19.75 3.31 -0.15
N GLN A 37 -18.98 4.31 -0.59
CA GLN A 37 -18.72 4.46 -2.02
C GLN A 37 -17.75 3.38 -2.52
N PRO A 38 -17.90 2.92 -3.77
CA PRO A 38 -16.93 1.99 -4.36
C PRO A 38 -15.52 2.57 -4.33
N ALA A 39 -14.58 1.83 -3.73
CA ALA A 39 -13.19 2.24 -3.68
C ALA A 39 -12.63 2.47 -5.11
N PRO A 40 -11.91 3.56 -5.36
CA PRO A 40 -11.22 3.78 -6.62
C PRO A 40 -10.15 2.72 -6.85
N LEU A 41 -9.71 2.56 -8.09
CA LEU A 41 -8.56 1.74 -8.42
C LEU A 41 -7.34 2.64 -8.58
N ASP A 42 -6.49 2.64 -7.56
CA ASP A 42 -5.24 3.40 -7.58
C ASP A 42 -4.04 2.51 -7.93
N LEU A 43 -3.17 3.05 -8.75
CA LEU A 43 -1.90 2.47 -9.14
C LEU A 43 -0.77 3.27 -8.47
N ARG A 44 0.29 2.58 -8.11
CA ARG A 44 1.55 3.19 -7.72
C ARG A 44 2.59 2.94 -8.79
N VAL A 45 3.22 3.98 -9.26
CA VAL A 45 4.37 3.90 -10.18
C VAL A 45 5.61 3.43 -9.41
N ASN A 46 6.39 2.57 -10.03
CA ASN A 46 7.70 2.15 -9.54
C ASN A 46 8.76 3.19 -9.94
N PRO A 47 9.29 3.99 -8.99
CA PRO A 47 10.26 5.05 -9.33
C PRO A 47 11.63 4.53 -9.80
N LEU A 48 11.85 3.22 -9.79
CA LEU A 48 13.01 2.60 -10.42
C LEU A 48 12.81 2.33 -11.93
N ARG A 49 11.57 2.41 -12.41
CA ARG A 49 11.19 2.10 -13.81
C ARG A 49 10.77 3.33 -14.60
N GLY A 50 10.42 4.42 -13.95
CA GLY A 50 10.02 5.66 -14.63
C GLY A 50 9.33 6.66 -13.71
N GLY A 51 9.02 7.83 -14.25
CA GLY A 51 8.27 8.87 -13.58
C GLY A 51 6.75 8.68 -13.68
N ARG A 52 6.00 9.26 -12.74
CA ARG A 52 4.53 9.18 -12.74
C ARG A 52 3.92 9.73 -14.04
N ASP A 53 4.39 10.88 -14.48
CA ASP A 53 3.78 11.57 -15.63
C ASP A 53 4.04 10.82 -16.95
N GLU A 54 5.21 10.18 -17.08
CA GLU A 54 5.53 9.30 -18.21
C GLU A 54 4.61 8.07 -18.24
N VAL A 55 4.43 7.43 -17.09
CA VAL A 55 3.55 6.26 -16.95
C VAL A 55 2.10 6.64 -17.19
N LEU A 56 1.65 7.79 -16.67
CA LEU A 56 0.31 8.31 -16.92
C LEU A 56 0.06 8.54 -18.41
N ALA A 57 1.02 9.16 -19.12
CA ALA A 57 0.92 9.36 -20.57
C ALA A 57 0.81 8.03 -21.34
N LYS A 58 1.58 7.00 -20.95
CA LYS A 58 1.49 5.65 -21.53
C LYS A 58 0.13 4.98 -21.30
N LEU A 59 -0.45 5.14 -20.10
CA LEU A 59 -1.80 4.62 -19.79
C LEU A 59 -2.88 5.29 -20.64
N LEU A 60 -2.83 6.61 -20.76
CA LEU A 60 -3.75 7.40 -21.57
C LEU A 60 -3.63 7.04 -23.06
N ALA A 61 -2.41 6.92 -23.59
CA ALA A 61 -2.16 6.49 -24.97
C ALA A 61 -2.65 5.07 -25.23
N GLY A 62 -2.64 4.20 -24.22
CA GLY A 62 -3.21 2.85 -24.24
C GLY A 62 -4.73 2.79 -24.08
N GLY A 63 -5.42 3.94 -24.05
CA GLY A 63 -6.88 4.02 -23.95
C GLY A 63 -7.46 3.87 -22.54
N LEU A 64 -6.61 3.87 -21.50
CA LEU A 64 -7.08 3.83 -20.11
C LEU A 64 -7.33 5.26 -19.62
N ALA A 65 -8.56 5.56 -19.21
CA ALA A 65 -8.87 6.82 -18.56
C ALA A 65 -8.22 6.86 -17.16
N ALA A 66 -7.28 7.76 -16.97
CA ALA A 66 -6.46 7.85 -15.77
C ALA A 66 -6.14 9.30 -15.43
N THR A 67 -5.93 9.57 -14.14
CA THR A 67 -5.51 10.88 -13.60
C THR A 67 -4.44 10.70 -12.53
N ALA A 68 -3.64 11.73 -12.28
CA ALA A 68 -2.74 11.72 -11.13
C ALA A 68 -3.55 11.73 -9.82
N CYS A 69 -3.13 10.94 -8.85
CA CYS A 69 -3.68 11.01 -7.49
C CYS A 69 -3.34 12.36 -6.84
N PRO A 70 -4.23 12.94 -6.01
CA PRO A 70 -4.04 14.27 -5.44
C PRO A 70 -2.90 14.36 -4.43
N TYR A 71 -2.60 13.30 -3.69
CA TYR A 71 -1.66 13.34 -2.56
C TYR A 71 -0.38 12.55 -2.81
N SER A 72 -0.48 11.38 -3.46
CA SER A 72 0.71 10.55 -3.72
C SER A 72 1.47 11.00 -4.95
N PRO A 73 2.78 11.31 -4.84
CA PRO A 73 3.60 11.69 -5.99
C PRO A 73 3.82 10.56 -6.99
N LEU A 74 3.54 9.30 -6.61
CA LEU A 74 3.63 8.12 -7.46
C LEU A 74 2.26 7.54 -7.82
N GLY A 75 1.18 8.16 -7.33
CA GLY A 75 -0.18 7.65 -7.47
C GLY A 75 -0.83 8.04 -8.80
N ILE A 76 -1.50 7.06 -9.42
CA ILE A 76 -2.37 7.25 -10.59
C ILE A 76 -3.71 6.59 -10.29
N ARG A 77 -4.80 7.31 -10.48
CA ARG A 77 -6.18 6.82 -10.31
C ARG A 77 -6.79 6.47 -11.64
N LEU A 78 -7.36 5.29 -11.75
CA LEU A 78 -8.08 4.85 -12.94
C LEU A 78 -9.58 5.17 -12.84
N ALA A 79 -10.18 5.60 -13.94
CA ALA A 79 -11.63 5.66 -14.07
C ALA A 79 -12.16 4.25 -14.35
N GLY A 80 -12.62 3.57 -13.30
CA GLY A 80 -13.10 2.19 -13.38
C GLY A 80 -12.06 1.14 -12.97
N LYS A 81 -12.35 -0.12 -13.24
CA LYS A 81 -11.54 -1.27 -12.80
C LYS A 81 -11.17 -2.18 -13.97
N PRO A 82 -10.32 -1.73 -14.90
CA PRO A 82 -9.88 -2.55 -16.03
C PRO A 82 -9.02 -3.74 -15.57
N ALA A 83 -8.96 -4.79 -16.39
CA ALA A 83 -8.10 -5.95 -16.14
C ALA A 83 -6.63 -5.59 -16.41
N LEU A 84 -5.83 -5.48 -15.36
CA LEU A 84 -4.42 -5.06 -15.44
C LEU A 84 -3.43 -6.22 -15.52
N ALA A 85 -3.84 -7.45 -15.24
CA ALA A 85 -2.92 -8.59 -15.08
C ALA A 85 -2.04 -8.87 -16.32
N LYS A 86 -2.53 -8.52 -17.52
CA LYS A 86 -1.79 -8.66 -18.77
C LYS A 86 -1.29 -7.32 -19.33
N HIS A 87 -1.52 -6.21 -18.64
CA HIS A 87 -1.08 -4.90 -19.12
C HIS A 87 0.46 -4.81 -19.09
N PRO A 88 1.13 -4.33 -20.16
CA PRO A 88 2.59 -4.31 -20.24
C PRO A 88 3.26 -3.63 -19.03
N LEU A 89 2.79 -2.47 -18.62
CA LEU A 89 3.32 -1.73 -17.44
C LEU A 89 3.14 -2.47 -16.10
N PHE A 90 2.17 -3.38 -16.00
CA PHE A 90 2.01 -4.22 -14.83
C PHE A 90 2.93 -5.44 -14.87
N VAL A 91 3.07 -6.04 -16.04
CA VAL A 91 3.93 -7.22 -16.25
C VAL A 91 5.40 -6.87 -16.08
N ASP A 92 5.83 -5.70 -16.57
CA ASP A 92 7.21 -5.23 -16.44
C ASP A 92 7.55 -4.63 -15.07
N GLY A 93 6.54 -4.47 -14.18
CA GLY A 93 6.72 -3.92 -12.85
C GLY A 93 6.85 -2.40 -12.78
N SER A 94 6.46 -1.68 -13.83
CA SER A 94 6.36 -0.21 -13.84
C SER A 94 5.25 0.30 -12.93
N ILE A 95 4.17 -0.48 -12.78
CA ILE A 95 3.03 -0.16 -11.90
C ILE A 95 2.67 -1.31 -10.97
N GLU A 96 2.13 -0.95 -9.82
CA GLU A 96 1.52 -1.85 -8.83
C GLU A 96 0.15 -1.32 -8.42
N VAL A 97 -0.81 -2.22 -8.18
CA VAL A 97 -2.09 -1.83 -7.57
C VAL A 97 -1.87 -1.55 -6.09
N GLN A 98 -2.10 -0.31 -5.69
CA GLN A 98 -2.03 0.10 -4.29
C GLN A 98 -2.85 1.37 -4.09
N ASP A 99 -3.73 1.34 -3.09
CA ASP A 99 -4.49 2.49 -2.60
C ASP A 99 -3.60 3.68 -2.24
N GLU A 100 -4.06 4.90 -2.55
CA GLU A 100 -3.29 6.13 -2.33
C GLU A 100 -2.91 6.33 -0.86
N GLY A 101 -3.82 6.11 0.07
CA GLY A 101 -3.53 6.24 1.51
C GLY A 101 -2.44 5.26 1.96
N SER A 102 -2.43 4.04 1.42
CA SER A 102 -1.37 3.07 1.68
C SER A 102 -0.02 3.49 1.09
N GLN A 103 0.00 4.25 -0.01
CA GLN A 103 1.23 4.82 -0.57
C GLN A 103 1.77 5.92 0.36
N LEU A 104 0.90 6.80 0.88
CA LEU A 104 1.28 7.89 1.78
C LEU A 104 1.98 7.38 3.04
N LEU A 105 1.55 6.25 3.61
CA LEU A 105 2.22 5.64 4.76
C LEU A 105 3.69 5.28 4.47
N GLY A 106 4.00 4.84 3.25
CA GLY A 106 5.38 4.60 2.83
C GLY A 106 6.21 5.87 2.75
N PHE A 107 5.62 6.98 2.31
CA PHE A 107 6.30 8.29 2.29
C PHE A 107 6.51 8.88 3.67
N LEU A 108 5.60 8.65 4.62
CA LEU A 108 5.75 9.10 6.01
C LEU A 108 6.98 8.49 6.69
N LEU A 109 7.32 7.25 6.36
CA LEU A 109 8.51 6.58 6.90
C LEU A 109 9.83 7.19 6.39
N GLN A 110 9.84 7.78 5.19
CA GLN A 110 11.01 8.40 4.56
C GLN A 110 12.28 7.53 4.58
N PRO A 111 12.24 6.27 4.14
CA PRO A 111 13.41 5.41 4.22
C PRO A 111 14.51 5.91 3.29
N ARG A 112 15.78 5.85 3.74
CA ARG A 112 16.93 6.32 2.99
C ARG A 112 17.74 5.16 2.42
N ARG A 113 18.51 5.46 1.39
CA ARG A 113 19.47 4.52 0.81
C ARG A 113 20.43 3.98 1.88
N GLY A 114 20.71 2.69 1.84
CA GLY A 114 21.64 2.03 2.75
C GLY A 114 21.11 1.73 4.15
N GLN A 115 19.93 2.24 4.51
CA GLN A 115 19.32 1.93 5.80
C GLN A 115 18.87 0.47 5.91
N MET A 116 18.72 0.02 7.14
CA MET A 116 17.96 -1.17 7.48
C MET A 116 16.56 -0.76 7.92
N VAL A 117 15.55 -1.41 7.35
CA VAL A 117 14.13 -1.13 7.60
C VAL A 117 13.41 -2.44 7.81
N ALA A 118 12.37 -2.44 8.63
CA ALA A 118 11.46 -3.58 8.79
C ALA A 118 10.02 -3.19 8.45
N ASP A 119 9.40 -3.95 7.55
CA ASP A 119 7.96 -4.00 7.34
C ASP A 119 7.42 -5.19 8.13
N PHE A 120 6.82 -4.91 9.29
CA PHE A 120 6.46 -5.93 10.27
C PHE A 120 5.20 -6.72 9.93
N CYS A 121 4.35 -6.20 9.06
CA CYS A 121 3.15 -6.85 8.56
C CYS A 121 3.11 -6.76 7.02
N ALA A 122 4.14 -7.30 6.38
CA ALA A 122 4.41 -7.11 4.96
C ALA A 122 3.29 -7.61 4.04
N GLY A 123 2.60 -8.66 4.43
CA GLY A 123 1.53 -9.26 3.65
C GLY A 123 2.01 -9.66 2.25
N ALA A 124 1.29 -9.22 1.23
CA ALA A 124 1.67 -9.41 -0.17
C ALA A 124 2.68 -8.35 -0.68
N GLY A 125 3.24 -7.51 0.20
CA GLY A 125 4.36 -6.63 -0.09
C GLY A 125 4.00 -5.27 -0.68
N GLY A 126 2.77 -4.79 -0.55
CA GLY A 126 2.37 -3.49 -1.11
C GLY A 126 3.26 -2.35 -0.63
N LYS A 127 3.40 -2.18 0.69
CA LYS A 127 4.28 -1.18 1.31
C LYS A 127 5.76 -1.56 1.18
N THR A 128 6.09 -2.83 1.38
CA THR A 128 7.46 -3.36 1.20
C THR A 128 8.08 -2.94 -0.15
N LEU A 129 7.35 -3.13 -1.25
CA LEU A 129 7.83 -2.78 -2.59
C LEU A 129 8.03 -1.26 -2.75
N LEU A 130 7.17 -0.45 -2.13
CA LEU A 130 7.35 1.01 -2.11
C LEU A 130 8.61 1.40 -1.33
N LEU A 131 8.76 0.88 -0.11
CA LEU A 131 9.91 1.18 0.74
C LEU A 131 11.23 0.78 0.06
N GLY A 132 11.29 -0.44 -0.50
CA GLY A 132 12.46 -0.89 -1.26
C GLY A 132 12.81 0.00 -2.44
N ALA A 133 11.80 0.51 -3.17
CA ALA A 133 12.00 1.43 -4.28
C ALA A 133 12.46 2.82 -3.83
N LEU A 134 11.92 3.36 -2.73
CA LEU A 134 12.37 4.62 -2.12
C LEU A 134 13.83 4.51 -1.64
N MET A 135 14.22 3.36 -1.12
CA MET A 135 15.61 3.04 -0.77
C MET A 135 16.51 2.83 -1.99
N ARG A 136 15.97 2.95 -3.21
CA ARG A 136 16.71 2.70 -4.47
C ARG A 136 17.33 1.32 -4.54
N SER A 137 16.65 0.29 -3.99
CA SER A 137 17.13 -1.09 -3.93
C SER A 137 18.48 -1.26 -3.18
N GLN A 138 18.77 -0.37 -2.23
CA GLN A 138 19.99 -0.38 -1.43
C GLN A 138 19.66 -0.50 0.07
N GLY A 139 20.61 -1.04 0.85
CA GLY A 139 20.39 -1.34 2.26
C GLY A 139 19.66 -2.67 2.44
N ARG A 140 18.92 -2.82 3.54
CA ARG A 140 18.23 -4.07 3.86
C ARG A 140 16.81 -3.81 4.36
N LEU A 141 15.82 -4.41 3.70
CA LEU A 141 14.43 -4.31 4.06
C LEU A 141 13.90 -5.69 4.44
N TYR A 142 13.68 -5.90 5.73
CA TYR A 142 13.04 -7.12 6.23
C TYR A 142 11.53 -7.03 6.01
N ALA A 143 10.95 -8.06 5.43
CA ALA A 143 9.52 -8.16 5.18
C ALA A 143 8.96 -9.32 6.00
N PHE A 144 8.49 -9.03 7.22
CA PHE A 144 7.93 -10.00 8.14
C PHE A 144 6.44 -10.18 7.95
N ASP A 145 5.96 -11.42 8.03
CA ASP A 145 4.54 -11.73 8.17
C ASP A 145 4.37 -13.13 8.79
N VAL A 146 3.31 -13.32 9.55
CA VAL A 146 2.95 -14.63 10.11
C VAL A 146 2.30 -15.51 9.06
N ALA A 147 1.69 -14.93 8.03
CA ALA A 147 0.94 -15.62 6.99
C ALA A 147 1.83 -15.97 5.78
N GLU A 148 2.36 -17.17 5.74
CA GLU A 148 3.18 -17.66 4.63
C GLU A 148 2.52 -17.49 3.25
N ARG A 149 1.20 -17.74 3.16
CA ARG A 149 0.44 -17.55 1.93
C ARG A 149 0.46 -16.10 1.42
N ARG A 150 0.59 -15.11 2.30
CA ARG A 150 0.73 -13.69 1.94
C ARG A 150 2.13 -13.41 1.43
N LEU A 151 3.16 -13.88 2.14
CA LEU A 151 4.55 -13.74 1.70
C LEU A 151 4.81 -14.45 0.37
N ALA A 152 4.17 -15.58 0.11
CA ALA A 152 4.25 -16.27 -1.18
C ALA A 152 3.78 -15.36 -2.35
N LYS A 153 2.78 -14.49 -2.13
CA LYS A 153 2.32 -13.52 -3.13
C LYS A 153 3.31 -12.36 -3.34
N LEU A 154 4.18 -12.07 -2.38
CA LEU A 154 5.24 -11.07 -2.54
C LEU A 154 6.30 -11.52 -3.55
N LYS A 155 6.64 -12.81 -3.61
CA LYS A 155 7.70 -13.35 -4.48
C LYS A 155 7.60 -12.92 -5.96
N PRO A 156 6.49 -13.18 -6.68
CA PRO A 156 6.37 -12.76 -8.08
C PRO A 156 6.36 -11.25 -8.25
N ARG A 157 5.83 -10.50 -7.30
CA ARG A 157 5.82 -9.04 -7.32
C ARG A 157 7.23 -8.48 -7.14
N LEU A 158 8.01 -9.08 -6.24
CA LEU A 158 9.40 -8.72 -6.01
C LEU A 158 10.25 -8.97 -7.27
N ALA A 159 10.06 -10.14 -7.91
CA ALA A 159 10.79 -10.47 -9.13
C ALA A 159 10.58 -9.44 -10.26
N ARG A 160 9.32 -8.99 -10.51
CA ARG A 160 9.04 -7.99 -11.54
C ARG A 160 9.43 -6.56 -11.14
N SER A 161 9.49 -6.26 -9.83
CA SER A 161 9.81 -4.91 -9.36
C SER A 161 11.25 -4.47 -9.61
N GLY A 162 12.17 -5.43 -9.76
CA GLY A 162 13.61 -5.18 -9.90
C GLY A 162 14.33 -4.88 -8.58
N LEU A 163 13.67 -5.12 -7.43
CA LEU A 163 14.27 -4.92 -6.11
C LEU A 163 15.14 -6.10 -5.69
N SER A 164 16.30 -5.82 -5.12
CA SER A 164 17.26 -6.80 -4.58
C SER A 164 17.50 -6.67 -3.07
N ASN A 165 16.92 -5.66 -2.42
CA ASN A 165 17.18 -5.34 -1.01
C ASN A 165 16.07 -5.82 -0.06
N VAL A 166 15.13 -6.65 -0.52
CA VAL A 166 14.00 -7.13 0.27
C VAL A 166 14.22 -8.58 0.70
N TYR A 167 14.03 -8.83 1.99
CA TYR A 167 14.20 -10.14 2.63
C TYR A 167 12.89 -10.58 3.26
N PRO A 168 12.07 -11.36 2.55
CA PRO A 168 10.84 -11.92 3.11
C PRO A 168 11.16 -12.98 4.16
N VAL A 169 10.58 -12.84 5.34
CA VAL A 169 10.80 -13.76 6.46
C VAL A 169 9.45 -14.06 7.12
N ARG A 170 9.03 -15.33 7.08
CA ARG A 170 7.90 -15.77 7.88
C ARG A 170 8.31 -15.81 9.34
N ILE A 171 7.49 -15.23 10.21
CA ILE A 171 7.65 -15.25 11.66
C ILE A 171 6.46 -15.99 12.29
N ASP A 172 6.65 -16.54 13.49
CA ASP A 172 5.58 -17.23 14.18
C ASP A 172 4.76 -16.29 15.09
N SER A 173 5.39 -15.24 15.60
CA SER A 173 4.74 -14.18 16.40
C SER A 173 5.62 -12.92 16.42
N GLU A 174 5.14 -11.86 17.08
CA GLU A 174 5.92 -10.64 17.36
C GLU A 174 7.16 -10.90 18.25
N ARG A 175 7.20 -12.03 18.94
CA ARG A 175 8.33 -12.44 19.80
C ARG A 175 9.30 -13.41 19.12
N ASP A 176 9.14 -13.63 17.85
CA ASP A 176 10.06 -14.46 17.08
C ASP A 176 11.51 -13.94 17.20
N PRO A 177 12.50 -14.78 17.51
CA PRO A 177 13.90 -14.36 17.68
C PRO A 177 14.44 -13.58 16.48
N ARG A 178 14.04 -13.94 15.26
CA ARG A 178 14.44 -13.25 14.02
C ARG A 178 14.01 -11.79 13.98
N VAL A 179 12.90 -11.43 14.64
CA VAL A 179 12.46 -10.04 14.79
C VAL A 179 13.42 -9.29 15.72
N GLY A 180 13.79 -9.89 16.85
CA GLY A 180 14.75 -9.30 17.80
C GLY A 180 16.11 -9.06 17.17
N GLU A 181 16.61 -10.03 16.40
CA GLU A 181 17.87 -9.91 15.64
C GLU A 181 17.82 -8.76 14.63
N ALA A 182 16.75 -8.65 13.85
CA ALA A 182 16.56 -7.57 12.88
C ALA A 182 16.46 -6.19 13.56
N ILE A 183 15.73 -6.07 14.67
CA ILE A 183 15.63 -4.83 15.44
C ILE A 183 17.01 -4.45 15.99
N THR A 184 17.76 -5.39 16.50
CA THR A 184 19.14 -5.14 16.98
C THR A 184 20.02 -4.63 15.85
N ALA A 185 20.02 -5.29 14.69
CA ALA A 185 20.76 -4.85 13.52
C ALA A 185 20.37 -3.44 13.04
N ILE A 186 19.06 -3.13 13.03
CA ILE A 186 18.57 -1.78 12.68
C ILE A 186 19.09 -0.72 13.67
N ARG A 187 19.12 -1.01 14.96
CA ARG A 187 19.59 -0.07 16.01
C ARG A 187 21.08 0.14 16.00
N THR A 188 21.87 -0.89 15.71
CA THR A 188 23.33 -0.85 15.74
C THR A 188 23.96 -0.48 14.40
N GLY A 189 23.21 -0.56 13.30
CA GLY A 189 23.71 -0.30 11.95
C GLY A 189 24.65 -1.38 11.42
N LEU A 190 24.62 -2.58 12.01
CA LEU A 190 25.49 -3.72 11.66
C LEU A 190 24.78 -4.69 10.71
#